data_7a324ce525d3f39fe3038c608a20070f
#
_entry.id   7a324ce525d3f39fe3038c608a20070f
#
_cell.length_a   1.000
_cell.length_b   1.000
_cell.length_c   1.000
_cell.angle_alpha   90.00
_cell.angle_beta   90.00
_cell.angle_gamma   90.00
#
_symmetry.space_group_name_H-M   'P 1'
#
loop_
_entity.id
_entity.type
_entity.pdbx_description
1 polymer ?
#
loop_
_entity_poly.entity_id
_entity_poly.type
_entity_poly.pdbx_seq_one_letter_code
_entity_poly.pdbx_strand_id
1 'polypeptide(L)'
;MLAKDTSIVLLAAGKGTRMRSDLAKVLHRAGGRSLVEHVVRACQPLKPAQLLVVVGHQAEEVSTVVTDLGAQTVLQQPQRGTGHAMQIARRAIRRSAKIALVVPGDAPLLRTETLAALLDTHRRGQAAATILTADLDDPTDYGRVLRDTEGRLLAIVEEKAATAEQRAIREVNSSIYCFTLAKLWPCMNSLRPENAHRELYLTDVIGLLRERNERVLAYVAPDPREILGCNTRSALADVDRIFRARKAAELMESGVTIYLPETVVIDPEVAAGPDTLVEPSVQLLGKTRIGTRCKIQTGSVLHDTRVDDDAVIGPHSILDSCHVGIKAEIGPFSRLRPGADIRAGARVGNFVEVKNAVLHEGAKALHLTYLGDASIGSKANIGAGTITCNYDGVAKHHTKIGNNVFIGSDTALVAPVRVGHGAYVAAGSTITENVPADALALARGRQVNKPAWASARRKELARATKSKPSKRARKSSRRSKPRRRAKSKSHR
;
A
#
# COMPACT_ATOMS: atom_id res chain seq x y z
N MET A 1 -9.57 14.56 25.76
CA MET A 1 -9.77 14.10 27.18
C MET A 1 -8.94 12.85 27.40
N LEU A 2 -8.21 12.74 28.54
CA LEU A 2 -7.35 11.57 28.80
C LEU A 2 -8.18 10.41 29.38
N ALA A 3 -8.04 9.21 28.82
CA ALA A 3 -8.79 8.00 29.25
C ALA A 3 -7.99 7.18 30.29
N LYS A 4 -7.37 7.84 31.29
CA LYS A 4 -6.48 7.22 32.30
C LYS A 4 -7.16 6.15 33.19
N ASP A 5 -8.49 6.16 33.30
CA ASP A 5 -9.30 5.18 34.01
C ASP A 5 -9.95 4.14 33.09
N THR A 6 -9.57 4.15 31.82
CA THR A 6 -10.17 3.32 30.78
C THR A 6 -9.17 2.31 30.23
N SER A 7 -9.54 1.04 30.19
CA SER A 7 -8.87 0.03 29.34
C SER A 7 -9.61 -0.06 28.01
N ILE A 8 -8.89 0.09 26.90
CA ILE A 8 -9.43 -0.15 25.56
C ILE A 8 -9.15 -1.61 25.19
N VAL A 9 -10.19 -2.33 24.79
CA VAL A 9 -10.12 -3.75 24.43
C VAL A 9 -10.51 -3.91 22.96
N LEU A 10 -9.54 -4.26 22.12
CA LEU A 10 -9.78 -4.57 20.71
C LEU A 10 -10.09 -6.06 20.54
N LEU A 11 -11.19 -6.38 19.86
CA LEU A 11 -11.58 -7.74 19.53
C LEU A 11 -11.05 -8.10 18.13
N ALA A 12 -9.95 -8.87 18.07
CA ALA A 12 -9.23 -9.20 16.82
C ALA A 12 -9.01 -10.72 16.64
N ALA A 13 -9.74 -11.57 17.36
CA ALA A 13 -9.51 -13.02 17.38
C ALA A 13 -10.21 -13.80 16.24
N GLY A 14 -11.15 -13.19 15.52
CA GLY A 14 -12.02 -13.85 14.55
C GLY A 14 -11.29 -14.32 13.28
N LYS A 15 -11.72 -15.48 12.72
CA LYS A 15 -11.13 -16.06 11.49
C LYS A 15 -11.46 -15.27 10.22
N GLY A 16 -12.59 -14.57 10.16
CA GLY A 16 -13.00 -13.77 8.99
C GLY A 16 -13.25 -14.60 7.73
N THR A 17 -13.96 -15.71 7.83
CA THR A 17 -14.19 -16.67 6.74
C THR A 17 -14.78 -16.07 5.47
N ARG A 18 -15.59 -14.97 5.59
CA ARG A 18 -16.15 -14.23 4.45
C ARG A 18 -15.10 -13.55 3.57
N MET A 19 -13.88 -13.33 4.09
CA MET A 19 -12.75 -12.78 3.30
C MET A 19 -12.19 -13.78 2.28
N ARG A 20 -12.49 -15.08 2.42
CA ARG A 20 -11.96 -16.17 1.57
C ARG A 20 -10.45 -16.08 1.41
N SER A 21 -9.73 -16.01 2.53
CA SER A 21 -8.29 -15.78 2.60
C SER A 21 -7.69 -16.56 3.75
N ASP A 22 -6.46 -17.03 3.57
CA ASP A 22 -5.66 -17.61 4.65
C ASP A 22 -5.14 -16.54 5.62
N LEU A 23 -5.03 -15.30 5.16
CA LEU A 23 -4.63 -14.16 5.99
C LEU A 23 -5.75 -13.79 6.95
N ALA A 24 -5.41 -13.59 8.22
CA ALA A 24 -6.36 -13.09 9.23
C ALA A 24 -7.03 -11.80 8.77
N LYS A 25 -8.35 -11.70 8.94
CA LYS A 25 -9.16 -10.56 8.48
C LYS A 25 -8.53 -9.22 8.84
N VAL A 26 -8.09 -9.08 10.07
CA VAL A 26 -7.57 -7.82 10.62
C VAL A 26 -6.19 -7.42 10.09
N LEU A 27 -5.47 -8.33 9.42
CA LEU A 27 -4.19 -8.08 8.76
C LEU A 27 -4.32 -7.61 7.30
N HIS A 28 -5.51 -7.72 6.70
CA HIS A 28 -5.72 -7.13 5.37
C HIS A 28 -5.49 -5.62 5.40
N ARG A 29 -4.95 -5.09 4.32
CA ARG A 29 -4.55 -3.68 4.23
C ARG A 29 -5.56 -2.87 3.46
N ALA A 30 -5.83 -1.66 3.96
CA ALA A 30 -6.57 -0.60 3.31
C ALA A 30 -5.87 0.73 3.59
N GLY A 31 -5.82 1.66 2.65
CA GLY A 31 -5.13 2.93 2.84
C GLY A 31 -3.68 2.78 3.30
N GLY A 32 -2.95 1.75 2.81
CA GLY A 32 -1.54 1.53 3.14
C GLY A 32 -1.25 0.83 4.47
N ARG A 33 -2.26 0.58 5.35
CA ARG A 33 -2.10 -0.05 6.68
C ARG A 33 -3.04 -1.23 6.87
N SER A 34 -2.71 -2.14 7.81
CA SER A 34 -3.64 -3.21 8.19
C SER A 34 -4.87 -2.66 8.93
N LEU A 35 -6.00 -3.39 8.86
CA LEU A 35 -7.24 -2.96 9.51
C LEU A 35 -7.03 -2.74 11.00
N VAL A 36 -6.38 -3.68 11.69
CA VAL A 36 -6.11 -3.57 13.13
C VAL A 36 -5.20 -2.40 13.46
N GLU A 37 -4.23 -2.09 12.59
CA GLU A 37 -3.35 -0.93 12.76
C GLU A 37 -4.12 0.38 12.77
N HIS A 38 -5.10 0.55 11.86
CA HIS A 38 -5.96 1.73 11.85
C HIS A 38 -6.72 1.88 13.17
N VAL A 39 -7.31 0.79 13.68
CA VAL A 39 -8.08 0.83 14.93
C VAL A 39 -7.18 1.15 16.14
N VAL A 40 -6.00 0.53 16.22
CA VAL A 40 -5.01 0.83 17.28
C VAL A 40 -4.64 2.31 17.24
N ARG A 41 -4.31 2.86 16.06
CA ARG A 41 -3.94 4.27 15.89
C ARG A 41 -5.07 5.23 16.23
N ALA A 42 -6.34 4.88 15.96
CA ALA A 42 -7.48 5.68 16.37
C ALA A 42 -7.66 5.72 17.90
N CYS A 43 -7.24 4.67 18.61
CA CYS A 43 -7.36 4.55 20.07
C CYS A 43 -6.20 5.23 20.83
N GLN A 44 -5.00 5.27 20.28
CA GLN A 44 -3.79 5.77 20.96
C GLN A 44 -3.88 7.23 21.46
N PRO A 45 -4.44 8.20 20.70
CA PRO A 45 -4.51 9.59 21.14
C PRO A 45 -5.38 9.81 22.37
N LEU A 46 -6.27 8.86 22.70
CA LEU A 46 -7.07 8.89 23.92
C LEU A 46 -6.20 8.69 25.18
N LYS A 47 -4.98 8.23 25.06
CA LYS A 47 -4.03 7.92 26.13
C LYS A 47 -4.68 7.07 27.23
N PRO A 48 -5.18 5.86 26.86
CA PRO A 48 -5.85 4.97 27.81
C PRO A 48 -4.88 4.45 28.88
N ALA A 49 -5.41 3.96 30.00
CA ALA A 49 -4.62 3.25 31.01
C ALA A 49 -3.96 1.99 30.42
N GLN A 50 -4.63 1.38 29.45
CA GLN A 50 -4.18 0.17 28.77
C GLN A 50 -4.83 0.06 27.40
N LEU A 51 -4.08 -0.42 26.40
CA LEU A 51 -4.58 -0.86 25.12
C LEU A 51 -4.33 -2.36 25.00
N LEU A 52 -5.39 -3.16 25.01
CA LEU A 52 -5.37 -4.62 25.04
C LEU A 52 -6.02 -5.16 23.76
N VAL A 53 -5.35 -6.05 23.05
CA VAL A 53 -5.88 -6.69 21.84
C VAL A 53 -6.11 -8.17 22.12
N VAL A 54 -7.35 -8.62 21.94
CA VAL A 54 -7.69 -10.05 22.01
C VAL A 54 -7.39 -10.67 20.65
N VAL A 55 -6.38 -11.52 20.61
CA VAL A 55 -5.91 -12.21 19.40
C VAL A 55 -6.36 -13.67 19.39
N GLY A 56 -6.39 -14.30 18.22
CA GLY A 56 -6.83 -15.70 18.09
C GLY A 56 -6.29 -16.34 16.82
N HIS A 57 -6.96 -16.18 15.69
CA HIS A 57 -6.45 -16.68 14.41
C HIS A 57 -5.22 -15.88 13.98
N GLN A 58 -4.11 -16.58 13.64
CA GLN A 58 -2.81 -15.97 13.35
C GLN A 58 -2.36 -14.99 14.46
N ALA A 59 -2.43 -15.49 15.70
CA ALA A 59 -2.19 -14.67 16.89
C ALA A 59 -0.78 -14.04 16.91
N GLU A 60 0.23 -14.73 16.40
CA GLU A 60 1.62 -14.26 16.39
C GLU A 60 1.79 -13.08 15.44
N GLU A 61 1.28 -13.19 14.20
CA GLU A 61 1.37 -12.14 13.20
C GLU A 61 0.58 -10.90 13.61
N VAL A 62 -0.63 -11.08 14.15
CA VAL A 62 -1.43 -9.97 14.68
C VAL A 62 -0.73 -9.32 15.86
N SER A 63 -0.17 -10.13 16.78
CA SER A 63 0.56 -9.62 17.95
C SER A 63 1.77 -8.78 17.54
N THR A 64 2.56 -9.23 16.57
CA THR A 64 3.71 -8.45 16.06
C THR A 64 3.28 -7.06 15.63
N VAL A 65 2.24 -6.95 14.79
CA VAL A 65 1.76 -5.65 14.30
C VAL A 65 1.30 -4.73 15.43
N VAL A 66 0.56 -5.26 16.41
CA VAL A 66 -0.04 -4.41 17.45
C VAL A 66 0.92 -4.08 18.60
N THR A 67 1.89 -4.96 18.90
CA THR A 67 2.90 -4.69 19.93
C THR A 67 3.91 -3.63 19.47
N ASP A 68 4.26 -3.58 18.20
CA ASP A 68 5.07 -2.49 17.61
C ASP A 68 4.40 -1.11 17.79
N LEU A 69 3.06 -1.11 17.94
CA LEU A 69 2.27 0.08 18.23
C LEU A 69 2.01 0.28 19.74
N GLY A 70 2.68 -0.49 20.63
CA GLY A 70 2.56 -0.35 22.08
C GLY A 70 1.30 -0.95 22.69
N ALA A 71 0.56 -1.81 21.99
CA ALA A 71 -0.56 -2.55 22.55
C ALA A 71 -0.10 -3.84 23.23
N GLN A 72 -0.84 -4.31 24.22
CA GLN A 72 -0.68 -5.62 24.84
C GLN A 72 -1.62 -6.62 24.19
N THR A 73 -1.27 -7.89 24.17
CA THR A 73 -2.11 -8.95 23.58
C THR A 73 -2.54 -9.99 24.60
N VAL A 74 -3.69 -10.61 24.34
CA VAL A 74 -4.19 -11.76 25.09
C VAL A 74 -4.81 -12.76 24.13
N LEU A 75 -4.48 -14.04 24.30
CA LEU A 75 -4.92 -15.11 23.40
C LEU A 75 -6.30 -15.61 23.78
N GLN A 76 -7.23 -15.61 22.81
CA GLN A 76 -8.52 -16.27 22.92
C GLN A 76 -8.48 -17.63 22.23
N GLN A 77 -8.46 -18.71 22.99
CA GLN A 77 -8.51 -20.08 22.50
C GLN A 77 -9.33 -20.96 23.44
N PRO A 78 -10.39 -21.68 22.93
CA PRO A 78 -10.96 -21.55 21.59
C PRO A 78 -11.78 -20.27 21.44
N GLN A 79 -12.11 -19.89 20.21
CA GLN A 79 -12.95 -18.72 19.89
C GLN A 79 -14.43 -19.09 20.08
N ARG A 80 -15.07 -18.53 21.13
CA ARG A 80 -16.48 -18.80 21.50
C ARG A 80 -17.33 -17.53 21.51
N GLY A 81 -17.05 -16.59 20.61
CA GLY A 81 -17.79 -15.34 20.48
C GLY A 81 -17.17 -14.15 21.21
N THR A 82 -17.80 -12.98 21.04
CA THR A 82 -17.32 -11.67 21.54
C THR A 82 -17.41 -11.56 23.07
N GLY A 83 -18.43 -12.16 23.68
CA GLY A 83 -18.53 -12.26 25.13
C GLY A 83 -17.37 -13.07 25.73
N HIS A 84 -17.02 -14.23 25.14
CA HIS A 84 -15.88 -15.00 25.58
C HIS A 84 -14.56 -14.23 25.44
N ALA A 85 -14.38 -13.49 24.35
CA ALA A 85 -13.20 -12.62 24.18
C ALA A 85 -13.06 -11.63 25.34
N MET A 86 -14.17 -11.03 25.76
CA MET A 86 -14.20 -10.10 26.88
C MET A 86 -13.95 -10.79 28.22
N GLN A 87 -14.44 -12.04 28.43
CA GLN A 87 -14.11 -12.84 29.62
C GLN A 87 -12.60 -13.14 29.72
N ILE A 88 -11.96 -13.45 28.59
CA ILE A 88 -10.49 -13.63 28.52
C ILE A 88 -9.77 -12.31 28.85
N ALA A 89 -10.20 -11.20 28.25
CA ALA A 89 -9.64 -9.87 28.50
C ALA A 89 -9.71 -9.46 29.98
N ARG A 90 -10.74 -9.88 30.72
CA ARG A 90 -10.94 -9.56 32.14
C ARG A 90 -9.71 -9.81 33.01
N ARG A 91 -8.98 -10.91 32.74
CA ARG A 91 -7.79 -11.29 33.51
C ARG A 91 -6.60 -10.37 33.28
N ALA A 92 -6.56 -9.73 32.09
CA ALA A 92 -5.47 -8.85 31.68
C ALA A 92 -5.80 -7.37 31.90
N ILE A 93 -7.07 -7.00 32.07
CA ILE A 93 -7.48 -5.62 32.34
C ILE A 93 -6.90 -5.14 33.67
N ARG A 94 -6.29 -3.94 33.65
CA ARG A 94 -5.69 -3.31 34.83
C ARG A 94 -6.75 -3.09 35.92
N ARG A 95 -6.42 -3.41 37.18
CA ARG A 95 -7.32 -3.22 38.33
C ARG A 95 -7.72 -1.76 38.56
N SER A 96 -6.92 -0.80 38.13
CA SER A 96 -7.22 0.63 38.20
C SER A 96 -8.22 1.11 37.16
N ALA A 97 -8.52 0.32 36.14
CA ALA A 97 -9.52 0.70 35.14
C ALA A 97 -10.94 0.60 35.71
N LYS A 98 -11.74 1.61 35.45
CA LYS A 98 -13.16 1.68 35.81
C LYS A 98 -14.07 1.44 34.60
N ILE A 99 -13.58 1.77 33.41
CA ILE A 99 -14.29 1.69 32.14
C ILE A 99 -13.55 0.74 31.19
N ALA A 100 -14.30 -0.08 30.45
CA ALA A 100 -13.81 -0.75 29.25
C ALA A 100 -14.43 -0.09 28.00
N LEU A 101 -13.60 0.39 27.10
CA LEU A 101 -13.99 0.74 25.73
C LEU A 101 -13.67 -0.46 24.84
N VAL A 102 -14.70 -1.13 24.35
CA VAL A 102 -14.57 -2.32 23.49
C VAL A 102 -14.74 -1.92 22.03
N VAL A 103 -13.80 -2.32 21.18
CA VAL A 103 -13.76 -1.93 19.77
C VAL A 103 -13.45 -3.15 18.89
N PRO A 104 -14.17 -3.40 17.80
CA PRO A 104 -13.82 -4.46 16.87
C PRO A 104 -12.55 -4.10 16.08
N GLY A 105 -11.66 -5.09 15.89
CA GLY A 105 -10.39 -4.88 15.18
C GLY A 105 -10.51 -4.67 13.67
N ASP A 106 -11.71 -4.74 13.12
CA ASP A 106 -12.05 -4.63 11.71
C ASP A 106 -12.92 -3.43 11.33
N ALA A 107 -13.04 -2.43 12.23
CA ALA A 107 -13.68 -1.14 11.96
C ALA A 107 -12.62 -0.02 11.74
N PRO A 108 -11.89 -0.04 10.63
CA PRO A 108 -10.69 0.78 10.44
C PRO A 108 -11.00 2.27 10.22
N LEU A 109 -12.22 2.64 9.81
CA LEU A 109 -12.61 4.02 9.52
C LEU A 109 -12.92 4.86 10.77
N LEU A 110 -12.91 4.22 11.94
CA LEU A 110 -13.23 4.83 13.23
C LEU A 110 -12.27 5.98 13.56
N ARG A 111 -12.82 7.08 14.09
CA ARG A 111 -12.06 8.29 14.46
C ARG A 111 -11.86 8.42 15.95
N THR A 112 -10.76 9.01 16.34
CA THR A 112 -10.44 9.31 17.75
C THR A 112 -11.50 10.20 18.39
N GLU A 113 -11.99 11.21 17.64
CA GLU A 113 -12.99 12.18 18.11
C GLU A 113 -14.30 11.49 18.47
N THR A 114 -14.75 10.54 17.67
CA THR A 114 -15.97 9.74 17.91
C THR A 114 -15.83 8.86 19.14
N LEU A 115 -14.67 8.21 19.32
CA LEU A 115 -14.38 7.45 20.55
C LEU A 115 -14.30 8.34 21.79
N ALA A 116 -13.74 9.53 21.67
CA ALA A 116 -13.69 10.50 22.76
C ALA A 116 -15.10 10.96 23.18
N ALA A 117 -15.95 11.27 22.19
CA ALA A 117 -17.35 11.68 22.44
C ALA A 117 -18.18 10.56 23.04
N LEU A 118 -17.98 9.31 22.60
CA LEU A 118 -18.62 8.13 23.18
C LEU A 118 -18.25 7.96 24.66
N LEU A 119 -16.96 8.09 25.01
CA LEU A 119 -16.46 8.04 26.38
C LEU A 119 -17.02 9.20 27.24
N ASP A 120 -17.10 10.41 26.67
CA ASP A 120 -17.66 11.57 27.36
C ASP A 120 -19.15 11.38 27.64
N THR A 121 -19.91 10.91 26.67
CA THR A 121 -21.34 10.55 26.82
C THR A 121 -21.52 9.51 27.91
N HIS A 122 -20.71 8.47 27.96
CA HIS A 122 -20.73 7.42 28.95
C HIS A 122 -20.50 7.99 30.37
N ARG A 123 -19.49 8.82 30.55
CA ARG A 123 -19.10 9.41 31.82
C ARG A 123 -20.14 10.40 32.34
N ARG A 124 -20.56 11.36 31.50
CA ARG A 124 -21.58 12.36 31.87
C ARG A 124 -22.90 11.71 32.19
N GLY A 125 -23.25 10.68 31.43
CA GLY A 125 -24.48 9.91 31.68
C GLY A 125 -24.42 8.98 32.85
N GLN A 126 -23.26 8.77 33.50
CA GLN A 126 -23.04 7.76 34.54
C GLN A 126 -23.61 6.40 34.14
N ALA A 127 -23.44 6.01 32.89
CA ALA A 127 -24.06 4.84 32.29
C ALA A 127 -23.37 3.52 32.71
N ALA A 128 -24.12 2.44 32.77
CA ALA A 128 -23.57 1.09 32.90
C ALA A 128 -22.99 0.62 31.53
N ALA A 129 -23.68 1.00 30.46
CA ALA A 129 -23.20 0.83 29.09
C ALA A 129 -23.57 2.03 28.22
N THR A 130 -22.70 2.35 27.24
CA THR A 130 -23.01 3.28 26.13
C THR A 130 -22.57 2.63 24.85
N ILE A 131 -23.45 2.59 23.86
CA ILE A 131 -23.25 1.93 22.58
C ILE A 131 -23.01 2.99 21.53
N LEU A 132 -22.01 2.82 20.68
CA LEU A 132 -21.93 3.58 19.42
C LEU A 132 -22.93 2.98 18.43
N THR A 133 -23.85 3.78 17.94
CA THR A 133 -24.84 3.40 16.94
C THR A 133 -24.64 4.24 15.67
N ALA A 134 -25.22 3.83 14.56
CA ALA A 134 -25.27 4.64 13.34
C ALA A 134 -26.58 4.40 12.61
N ASP A 135 -27.04 5.42 11.86
CA ASP A 135 -28.16 5.31 10.95
C ASP A 135 -27.62 4.99 9.55
N LEU A 136 -27.92 3.81 9.02
CA LEU A 136 -27.44 3.35 7.73
C LEU A 136 -28.58 3.30 6.70
N ASP A 137 -28.31 3.71 5.46
CA ASP A 137 -29.25 3.54 4.35
C ASP A 137 -29.51 2.06 4.06
N ASP A 138 -28.47 1.23 4.12
CA ASP A 138 -28.55 -0.22 4.05
C ASP A 138 -28.01 -0.83 5.35
N PRO A 139 -28.91 -1.22 6.28
CA PRO A 139 -28.52 -1.81 7.56
C PRO A 139 -28.24 -3.32 7.51
N THR A 140 -28.21 -3.93 6.34
CA THR A 140 -27.99 -5.37 6.16
C THR A 140 -26.71 -5.86 6.85
N ASP A 141 -26.75 -7.03 7.43
CA ASP A 141 -25.66 -7.66 8.19
C ASP A 141 -25.35 -7.04 9.57
N TYR A 142 -26.08 -6.01 10.02
CA TYR A 142 -25.90 -5.40 11.33
C TYR A 142 -27.02 -5.77 12.32
N GLY A 143 -26.71 -5.78 13.59
CA GLY A 143 -27.72 -5.84 14.66
C GLY A 143 -28.55 -4.56 14.73
N ARG A 144 -29.85 -4.68 14.90
CA ARG A 144 -30.77 -3.53 14.98
C ARG A 144 -30.91 -3.04 16.42
N VAL A 145 -30.94 -1.74 16.58
CA VAL A 145 -31.15 -1.08 17.87
C VAL A 145 -32.64 -0.86 18.09
N LEU A 146 -33.19 -1.56 19.05
CA LEU A 146 -34.60 -1.40 19.47
C LEU A 146 -34.71 -0.32 20.53
N ARG A 147 -35.70 0.58 20.37
CA ARG A 147 -36.02 1.62 21.33
C ARG A 147 -37.44 1.46 21.84
N ASP A 148 -37.68 1.86 23.08
CA ASP A 148 -39.03 1.96 23.64
C ASP A 148 -39.75 3.24 23.15
N THR A 149 -41.00 3.41 23.59
CA THR A 149 -41.85 4.57 23.23
C THR A 149 -41.30 5.90 23.74
N GLU A 150 -40.37 5.88 24.68
CA GLU A 150 -39.71 7.07 25.24
C GLU A 150 -38.31 7.30 24.54
N GLY A 151 -38.00 6.52 23.51
CA GLY A 151 -36.74 6.61 22.76
C GLY A 151 -35.52 6.00 23.50
N ARG A 152 -35.73 5.34 24.65
CA ARG A 152 -34.63 4.68 25.37
C ARG A 152 -34.27 3.36 24.72
N LEU A 153 -32.97 3.04 24.70
CA LEU A 153 -32.47 1.79 24.16
C LEU A 153 -33.04 0.59 24.96
N LEU A 154 -33.75 -0.30 24.25
CA LEU A 154 -34.38 -1.47 24.81
C LEU A 154 -33.53 -2.73 24.69
N ALA A 155 -33.12 -3.04 23.45
CA ALA A 155 -32.35 -4.24 23.13
C ALA A 155 -31.58 -4.06 21.80
N ILE A 156 -30.66 -4.99 21.52
CA ILE A 156 -30.04 -5.17 20.20
C ILE A 156 -30.49 -6.54 19.68
N VAL A 157 -31.03 -6.56 18.48
CA VAL A 157 -31.46 -7.80 17.81
C VAL A 157 -30.57 -8.04 16.59
N GLU A 158 -29.89 -9.16 16.59
CA GLU A 158 -29.03 -9.57 15.48
C GLU A 158 -29.84 -9.80 14.21
N GLU A 159 -29.28 -9.46 13.04
CA GLU A 159 -29.94 -9.56 11.70
C GLU A 159 -30.71 -10.87 11.50
N LYS A 160 -30.09 -12.00 11.87
CA LYS A 160 -30.65 -13.35 11.63
C LYS A 160 -31.86 -13.66 12.54
N ALA A 161 -31.96 -13.00 13.68
CA ALA A 161 -33.04 -13.16 14.64
C ALA A 161 -34.14 -12.09 14.50
N ALA A 162 -33.91 -11.06 13.66
CA ALA A 162 -34.82 -9.93 13.51
C ALA A 162 -36.07 -10.29 12.68
N THR A 163 -37.24 -9.79 13.11
CA THR A 163 -38.49 -9.82 12.33
C THR A 163 -38.38 -8.90 11.10
N ALA A 164 -39.38 -8.96 10.21
CA ALA A 164 -39.42 -8.08 9.04
C ALA A 164 -39.48 -6.58 9.42
N GLU A 165 -40.30 -6.26 10.44
CA GLU A 165 -40.40 -4.88 10.95
C GLU A 165 -39.08 -4.44 11.60
N GLN A 166 -38.43 -5.31 12.36
CA GLN A 166 -37.14 -5.00 12.98
C GLN A 166 -36.04 -4.79 11.95
N ARG A 167 -36.02 -5.56 10.84
CA ARG A 167 -35.05 -5.37 9.75
C ARG A 167 -35.20 -4.02 9.04
N ALA A 168 -36.37 -3.42 9.06
CA ALA A 168 -36.60 -2.09 8.50
C ALA A 168 -35.99 -0.96 9.35
N ILE A 169 -35.56 -1.23 10.58
CA ILE A 169 -34.90 -0.25 11.44
C ILE A 169 -33.52 0.06 10.86
N ARG A 170 -33.23 1.35 10.68
CA ARG A 170 -31.96 1.83 10.10
C ARG A 170 -30.87 2.03 11.13
N GLU A 171 -31.24 2.25 12.41
CA GLU A 171 -30.27 2.40 13.49
C GLU A 171 -29.65 1.03 13.84
N VAL A 172 -28.35 0.94 13.69
CA VAL A 172 -27.60 -0.29 13.84
C VAL A 172 -26.58 -0.24 14.98
N ASN A 173 -26.28 -1.41 15.52
CA ASN A 173 -25.22 -1.63 16.48
C ASN A 173 -23.86 -1.73 15.80
N SER A 174 -22.91 -0.88 16.19
CA SER A 174 -21.55 -0.87 15.66
C SER A 174 -20.63 -1.95 16.25
N SER A 175 -21.06 -2.65 17.28
CA SER A 175 -20.20 -3.49 18.13
C SER A 175 -19.11 -2.72 18.90
N ILE A 176 -19.29 -1.41 19.09
CA ILE A 176 -18.40 -0.54 19.87
C ILE A 176 -19.14 -0.08 21.13
N TYR A 177 -18.54 -0.34 22.29
CA TYR A 177 -19.19 -0.15 23.57
C TYR A 177 -18.27 0.49 24.60
N CYS A 178 -18.81 1.39 25.43
CA CYS A 178 -18.25 1.72 26.73
C CYS A 178 -19.01 0.98 27.81
N PHE A 179 -18.32 0.29 28.69
CA PHE A 179 -18.90 -0.39 29.84
C PHE A 179 -18.27 0.10 31.15
N THR A 180 -19.08 0.40 32.14
CA THR A 180 -18.63 0.51 33.54
C THR A 180 -18.32 -0.89 34.05
N LEU A 181 -17.03 -1.19 34.33
CA LEU A 181 -16.56 -2.55 34.61
C LEU A 181 -17.28 -3.20 35.83
N ALA A 182 -17.58 -2.44 36.87
CA ALA A 182 -18.32 -2.94 38.04
C ALA A 182 -19.73 -3.45 37.68
N LYS A 183 -20.36 -2.89 36.65
CA LYS A 183 -21.68 -3.29 36.13
C LYS A 183 -21.60 -4.38 35.08
N LEU A 184 -20.53 -4.40 34.31
CA LEU A 184 -20.29 -5.39 33.25
C LEU A 184 -20.09 -6.80 33.78
N TRP A 185 -19.17 -6.97 34.75
CA TRP A 185 -18.73 -8.31 35.18
C TRP A 185 -19.86 -9.20 35.75
N PRO A 186 -20.82 -8.69 36.54
CA PRO A 186 -21.96 -9.50 36.96
C PRO A 186 -22.82 -10.01 35.80
N CYS A 187 -22.98 -9.20 34.71
CA CYS A 187 -23.72 -9.61 33.52
C CYS A 187 -22.94 -10.65 32.69
N MET A 188 -21.62 -10.50 32.58
CA MET A 188 -20.77 -11.46 31.87
C MET A 188 -20.84 -12.88 32.44
N ASN A 189 -21.07 -13.04 33.73
CA ASN A 189 -21.24 -14.34 34.37
C ASN A 189 -22.61 -14.99 34.06
N SER A 190 -23.58 -14.20 33.60
CA SER A 190 -24.95 -14.64 33.27
C SER A 190 -25.13 -14.96 31.78
N LEU A 191 -24.11 -14.66 30.92
CA LEU A 191 -24.18 -14.96 29.50
C LEU A 191 -24.38 -16.46 29.25
N ARG A 192 -25.22 -16.80 28.29
CA ARG A 192 -25.53 -18.17 27.87
C ARG A 192 -25.30 -18.31 26.34
N PRO A 193 -24.80 -19.45 25.85
CA PRO A 193 -24.62 -19.71 24.43
C PRO A 193 -25.92 -20.25 23.77
N GLU A 194 -27.05 -19.55 23.99
CA GLU A 194 -28.40 -19.98 23.56
C GLU A 194 -28.76 -19.54 22.14
N ASN A 195 -27.75 -19.23 21.30
CA ASN A 195 -27.95 -18.86 19.91
C ASN A 195 -27.55 -19.98 18.95
N ALA A 196 -27.92 -19.83 17.68
CA ALA A 196 -27.68 -20.84 16.63
C ALA A 196 -26.19 -21.22 16.45
N HIS A 197 -25.26 -20.36 16.88
CA HIS A 197 -23.81 -20.58 16.78
C HIS A 197 -23.19 -21.11 18.08
N ARG A 198 -23.97 -21.22 19.16
CA ARG A 198 -23.51 -21.60 20.50
C ARG A 198 -22.34 -20.70 20.99
N GLU A 199 -22.41 -19.43 20.67
CA GLU A 199 -21.42 -18.40 21.02
C GLU A 199 -21.93 -17.51 22.15
N LEU A 200 -21.01 -16.96 22.94
CA LEU A 200 -21.32 -15.93 23.94
C LEU A 200 -21.28 -14.57 23.24
N TYR A 201 -22.42 -13.93 23.08
CA TYR A 201 -22.50 -12.60 22.48
C TYR A 201 -22.37 -11.49 23.51
N LEU A 202 -21.52 -10.50 23.24
CA LEU A 202 -21.38 -9.32 24.10
C LEU A 202 -22.62 -8.43 24.03
N THR A 203 -23.38 -8.48 22.94
CA THR A 203 -24.65 -7.76 22.75
C THR A 203 -25.70 -8.15 23.78
N ASP A 204 -25.71 -9.40 24.26
CA ASP A 204 -26.68 -9.87 25.26
C ASP A 204 -26.52 -9.16 26.62
N VAL A 205 -25.33 -8.61 26.91
CA VAL A 205 -25.08 -7.81 28.12
C VAL A 205 -26.02 -6.60 28.19
N ILE A 206 -26.41 -6.05 27.04
CA ILE A 206 -27.30 -4.87 27.00
C ILE A 206 -28.67 -5.19 27.56
N GLY A 207 -29.28 -6.32 27.18
CA GLY A 207 -30.52 -6.82 27.75
C GLY A 207 -30.40 -7.08 29.25
N LEU A 208 -29.32 -7.79 29.67
CA LEU A 208 -29.05 -8.09 31.07
C LEU A 208 -28.86 -6.84 31.96
N LEU A 209 -28.27 -5.77 31.43
CA LEU A 209 -28.16 -4.49 32.13
C LEU A 209 -29.53 -3.83 32.27
N ARG A 210 -30.36 -3.87 31.23
CA ARG A 210 -31.74 -3.31 31.29
C ARG A 210 -32.63 -4.06 32.27
N GLU A 211 -32.56 -5.38 32.31
CA GLU A 211 -33.29 -6.21 33.28
C GLU A 211 -32.93 -5.85 34.75
N ARG A 212 -31.68 -5.40 34.96
CA ARG A 212 -31.20 -4.93 36.27
C ARG A 212 -31.48 -3.44 36.54
N ASN A 213 -32.30 -2.79 35.69
CA ASN A 213 -32.59 -1.36 35.73
C ASN A 213 -31.36 -0.45 35.67
N GLU A 214 -30.27 -0.94 35.04
CA GLU A 214 -29.07 -0.15 34.84
C GLU A 214 -29.25 0.80 33.64
N ARG A 215 -28.60 1.97 33.74
CA ARG A 215 -28.68 2.98 32.68
C ARG A 215 -27.85 2.58 31.48
N VAL A 216 -28.49 2.42 30.32
CA VAL A 216 -27.87 2.16 29.01
C VAL A 216 -28.15 3.32 28.08
N LEU A 217 -27.10 3.85 27.43
CA LEU A 217 -27.18 4.97 26.49
C LEU A 217 -26.76 4.54 25.11
N ALA A 218 -27.14 5.31 24.10
CA ALA A 218 -26.63 5.24 22.75
C ALA A 218 -25.99 6.59 22.38
N TYR A 219 -24.93 6.54 21.60
CA TYR A 219 -24.32 7.69 20.95
C TYR A 219 -24.28 7.40 19.44
N VAL A 220 -24.98 8.23 18.67
CA VAL A 220 -25.04 8.07 17.21
C VAL A 220 -23.77 8.63 16.59
N ALA A 221 -23.08 7.85 15.76
CA ALA A 221 -21.88 8.28 15.06
C ALA A 221 -22.18 9.46 14.13
N PRO A 222 -21.40 10.55 14.17
CA PRO A 222 -21.59 11.70 13.28
C PRO A 222 -21.43 11.35 11.78
N ASP A 223 -20.52 10.43 11.48
CA ASP A 223 -20.31 9.86 10.13
C ASP A 223 -20.62 8.35 10.21
N PRO A 224 -21.73 7.88 9.61
CA PRO A 224 -22.11 6.47 9.68
C PRO A 224 -21.08 5.53 9.06
N ARG A 225 -20.20 6.04 8.20
CA ARG A 225 -19.12 5.25 7.59
C ARG A 225 -18.07 4.79 8.62
N GLU A 226 -17.96 5.46 9.75
CA GLU A 226 -16.98 5.11 10.79
C GLU A 226 -17.17 3.72 11.36
N ILE A 227 -18.40 3.21 11.38
CA ILE A 227 -18.72 1.89 11.94
C ILE A 227 -18.57 0.74 10.91
N LEU A 228 -18.28 1.06 9.65
CA LEU A 228 -18.19 0.03 8.61
C LEU A 228 -17.10 -1.00 8.90
N GLY A 229 -17.54 -2.23 9.10
CA GLY A 229 -16.66 -3.37 9.29
C GLY A 229 -16.21 -3.98 7.97
N CYS A 230 -14.94 -4.36 7.88
CA CYS A 230 -14.37 -5.01 6.72
C CYS A 230 -14.57 -6.53 6.76
N ASN A 231 -15.68 -7.05 6.23
CA ASN A 231 -16.01 -8.47 6.26
C ASN A 231 -15.77 -9.21 4.94
N THR A 232 -15.70 -8.49 3.82
CA THR A 232 -15.55 -9.02 2.47
C THR A 232 -14.47 -8.27 1.70
N ARG A 233 -14.02 -8.82 0.57
CA ARG A 233 -13.08 -8.13 -0.34
C ARG A 233 -13.68 -6.86 -0.94
N SER A 234 -14.99 -6.84 -1.19
CA SER A 234 -15.70 -5.65 -1.65
C SER A 234 -15.66 -4.56 -0.57
N ALA A 235 -16.03 -4.87 0.67
CA ALA A 235 -15.94 -3.93 1.78
C ALA A 235 -14.51 -3.41 1.99
N LEU A 236 -13.49 -4.26 1.79
CA LEU A 236 -12.09 -3.84 1.86
C LEU A 236 -11.76 -2.78 0.80
N ALA A 237 -12.20 -2.98 -0.44
CA ALA A 237 -11.97 -2.03 -1.53
C ALA A 237 -12.68 -0.68 -1.26
N ASP A 238 -13.91 -0.72 -0.71
CA ASP A 238 -14.64 0.50 -0.33
C ASP A 238 -13.92 1.27 0.79
N VAL A 239 -13.44 0.56 1.80
CA VAL A 239 -12.66 1.15 2.89
C VAL A 239 -11.34 1.74 2.38
N ASP A 240 -10.62 1.04 1.49
CA ASP A 240 -9.39 1.56 0.88
C ASP A 240 -9.67 2.86 0.13
N ARG A 241 -10.71 2.90 -0.69
CA ARG A 241 -11.14 4.11 -1.42
C ARG A 241 -11.42 5.29 -0.49
N ILE A 242 -12.12 5.04 0.64
CA ILE A 242 -12.41 6.08 1.63
C ILE A 242 -11.12 6.64 2.25
N PHE A 243 -10.16 5.79 2.61
CA PHE A 243 -8.86 6.25 3.13
C PHE A 243 -8.09 7.07 2.11
N ARG A 244 -8.01 6.59 0.85
CA ARG A 244 -7.33 7.32 -0.23
C ARG A 244 -7.97 8.69 -0.46
N ALA A 245 -9.31 8.75 -0.51
CA ALA A 245 -10.03 10.01 -0.66
C ALA A 245 -9.80 10.98 0.52
N ARG A 246 -9.80 10.47 1.77
CA ARG A 246 -9.49 11.30 2.96
C ARG A 246 -8.07 11.89 2.88
N LYS A 247 -7.08 11.08 2.46
CA LYS A 247 -5.70 11.55 2.34
C LYS A 247 -5.50 12.54 1.21
N ALA A 248 -6.16 12.31 0.07
CA ALA A 248 -6.15 13.28 -1.04
C ALA A 248 -6.78 14.61 -0.62
N ALA A 249 -7.92 14.59 0.09
CA ALA A 249 -8.55 15.80 0.62
C ALA A 249 -7.63 16.56 1.59
N GLU A 250 -6.96 15.86 2.53
CA GLU A 250 -5.98 16.45 3.45
C GLU A 250 -4.87 17.21 2.70
N LEU A 251 -4.30 16.60 1.65
CA LEU A 251 -3.26 17.25 0.86
C LEU A 251 -3.79 18.44 0.05
N MET A 252 -4.98 18.35 -0.50
CA MET A 252 -5.62 19.45 -1.22
C MET A 252 -5.92 20.64 -0.28
N GLU A 253 -6.37 20.39 0.93
CA GLU A 253 -6.56 21.41 1.97
C GLU A 253 -5.25 22.09 2.37
N SER A 254 -4.11 21.39 2.27
CA SER A 254 -2.77 21.95 2.51
C SER A 254 -2.16 22.69 1.31
N GLY A 255 -2.91 22.84 0.20
CA GLY A 255 -2.50 23.60 -0.98
C GLY A 255 -1.90 22.77 -2.11
N VAL A 256 -2.03 21.44 -2.10
CA VAL A 256 -1.62 20.56 -3.20
C VAL A 256 -2.73 20.49 -4.25
N THR A 257 -2.41 20.64 -5.51
CA THR A 257 -3.36 20.41 -6.61
C THR A 257 -3.32 18.95 -7.05
N ILE A 258 -4.44 18.25 -6.98
CA ILE A 258 -4.56 16.85 -7.41
C ILE A 258 -5.64 16.76 -8.49
N TYR A 259 -5.26 16.37 -9.71
CA TYR A 259 -6.22 16.15 -10.79
C TYR A 259 -6.76 14.72 -10.75
N LEU A 260 -8.08 14.55 -10.90
CA LEU A 260 -8.80 13.26 -10.82
C LEU A 260 -8.35 12.46 -9.58
N PRO A 261 -8.58 12.99 -8.35
CA PRO A 261 -8.05 12.42 -7.12
C PRO A 261 -8.45 10.96 -6.88
N GLU A 262 -9.58 10.51 -7.47
CA GLU A 262 -10.03 9.13 -7.42
C GLU A 262 -9.12 8.14 -8.17
N THR A 263 -8.22 8.63 -9.03
CA THR A 263 -7.23 7.81 -9.77
C THR A 263 -5.87 7.77 -9.09
N VAL A 264 -5.66 8.59 -8.05
CA VAL A 264 -4.37 8.74 -7.37
C VAL A 264 -4.32 7.86 -6.12
N VAL A 265 -3.22 7.13 -5.93
CA VAL A 265 -2.99 6.29 -4.75
C VAL A 265 -2.01 7.00 -3.82
N ILE A 266 -2.45 7.35 -2.60
CA ILE A 266 -1.63 8.08 -1.63
C ILE A 266 -1.64 7.34 -0.29
N ASP A 267 -0.46 7.01 0.23
CA ASP A 267 -0.31 6.38 1.54
C ASP A 267 -0.42 7.40 2.69
N PRO A 268 -0.80 6.98 3.90
CA PRO A 268 -1.11 7.90 5.00
C PRO A 268 0.06 8.77 5.45
N GLU A 269 1.30 8.28 5.30
CA GLU A 269 2.51 8.96 5.77
C GLU A 269 3.13 9.89 4.72
N VAL A 270 2.55 9.93 3.52
CA VAL A 270 2.97 10.85 2.45
C VAL A 270 2.72 12.30 2.86
N ALA A 271 3.68 13.17 2.56
CA ALA A 271 3.54 14.61 2.69
C ALA A 271 3.95 15.31 1.40
N ALA A 272 3.26 16.38 1.04
CA ALA A 272 3.59 17.24 -0.08
C ALA A 272 3.38 18.70 0.30
N GLY A 273 4.28 19.57 -0.19
CA GLY A 273 4.21 21.00 0.03
C GLY A 273 3.20 21.69 -0.90
N PRO A 274 2.79 22.92 -0.55
CA PRO A 274 1.83 23.69 -1.34
C PRO A 274 2.32 23.97 -2.76
N ASP A 275 1.39 24.28 -3.66
CA ASP A 275 1.59 24.53 -5.08
C ASP A 275 2.20 23.33 -5.86
N THR A 276 2.31 22.17 -5.22
CA THR A 276 2.68 20.93 -5.91
C THR A 276 1.50 20.40 -6.69
N LEU A 277 1.75 19.99 -7.94
CA LEU A 277 0.77 19.41 -8.85
C LEU A 277 0.97 17.91 -8.94
N VAL A 278 -0.10 17.14 -8.69
CA VAL A 278 -0.15 15.68 -8.85
C VAL A 278 -1.16 15.35 -9.96
N GLU A 279 -0.66 14.74 -11.03
CA GLU A 279 -1.46 14.33 -12.18
C GLU A 279 -2.14 12.97 -11.96
N PRO A 280 -3.10 12.56 -12.82
CA PRO A 280 -3.85 11.30 -12.68
C PRO A 280 -2.96 10.06 -12.68
N SER A 281 -3.44 9.01 -12.01
CA SER A 281 -2.79 7.69 -11.92
C SER A 281 -1.41 7.68 -11.26
N VAL A 282 -1.05 8.74 -10.54
CA VAL A 282 0.17 8.80 -9.73
C VAL A 282 0.00 7.93 -8.47
N GLN A 283 1.07 7.25 -8.07
CA GLN A 283 1.13 6.51 -6.81
C GLN A 283 2.21 7.12 -5.90
N LEU A 284 1.81 7.61 -4.74
CA LEU A 284 2.66 8.13 -3.68
C LEU A 284 2.61 7.17 -2.49
N LEU A 285 3.67 6.40 -2.29
CA LEU A 285 3.67 5.25 -1.40
C LEU A 285 4.69 5.41 -0.26
N GLY A 286 4.44 4.68 0.83
CA GLY A 286 5.32 4.63 2.00
C GLY A 286 5.45 6.00 2.68
N LYS A 287 6.71 6.38 2.97
CA LYS A 287 7.06 7.64 3.63
C LYS A 287 7.50 8.73 2.66
N THR A 288 7.00 8.72 1.43
CA THR A 288 7.34 9.70 0.39
C THR A 288 7.07 11.13 0.86
N ARG A 289 8.03 12.02 0.61
CA ARG A 289 7.94 13.45 0.94
C ARG A 289 8.27 14.28 -0.29
N ILE A 290 7.40 15.21 -0.62
CA ILE A 290 7.51 16.09 -1.79
C ILE A 290 7.52 17.54 -1.29
N GLY A 291 8.43 18.32 -1.81
CA GLY A 291 8.58 19.75 -1.52
C GLY A 291 7.45 20.59 -2.11
N THR A 292 7.71 21.87 -2.26
CA THR A 292 6.78 22.87 -2.80
C THR A 292 6.95 23.04 -4.31
N ARG A 293 5.89 23.40 -5.03
CA ARG A 293 5.90 23.72 -6.48
C ARG A 293 6.44 22.59 -7.37
N CYS A 294 6.39 21.34 -6.88
CA CYS A 294 6.80 20.18 -7.65
C CYS A 294 5.73 19.80 -8.68
N LYS A 295 6.14 19.08 -9.72
CA LYS A 295 5.21 18.50 -10.71
C LYS A 295 5.43 16.99 -10.76
N ILE A 296 4.41 16.22 -10.34
CA ILE A 296 4.42 14.77 -10.38
C ILE A 296 3.46 14.33 -11.46
N GLN A 297 4.00 13.87 -12.59
CA GLN A 297 3.21 13.65 -13.79
C GLN A 297 2.66 12.23 -13.89
N THR A 298 1.66 12.09 -14.74
CA THR A 298 0.81 10.91 -14.93
C THR A 298 1.56 9.58 -14.85
N GLY A 299 1.00 8.64 -14.09
CA GLY A 299 1.46 7.25 -14.01
C GLY A 299 2.80 7.04 -13.31
N SER A 300 3.36 8.09 -12.69
CA SER A 300 4.59 7.97 -11.91
C SER A 300 4.35 7.27 -10.57
N VAL A 301 5.32 6.47 -10.12
CA VAL A 301 5.28 5.76 -8.85
C VAL A 301 6.47 6.21 -8.00
N LEU A 302 6.18 6.76 -6.82
CA LEU A 302 7.17 7.19 -5.84
C LEU A 302 6.97 6.40 -4.56
N HIS A 303 7.98 5.63 -4.15
CA HIS A 303 7.97 4.84 -2.93
C HIS A 303 9.15 5.25 -2.04
N ASP A 304 8.90 5.60 -0.77
CA ASP A 304 9.92 6.01 0.20
C ASP A 304 10.93 7.04 -0.35
N THR A 305 10.45 7.95 -1.20
CA THR A 305 11.25 8.89 -1.98
C THR A 305 11.15 10.29 -1.42
N ARG A 306 12.28 10.99 -1.39
CA ARG A 306 12.33 12.43 -1.09
C ARG A 306 12.50 13.22 -2.37
N VAL A 307 11.61 14.19 -2.60
CA VAL A 307 11.64 15.14 -3.72
C VAL A 307 11.70 16.57 -3.12
N ASP A 308 12.75 17.29 -3.43
CA ASP A 308 12.90 18.69 -2.97
C ASP A 308 12.13 19.66 -3.89
N ASP A 309 12.10 20.94 -3.53
CA ASP A 309 11.29 21.98 -4.18
C ASP A 309 11.58 22.15 -5.68
N ASP A 310 10.54 22.57 -6.42
CA ASP A 310 10.60 22.90 -7.85
C ASP A 310 11.01 21.72 -8.76
N ALA A 311 11.08 20.49 -8.25
CA ALA A 311 11.46 19.32 -9.04
C ALA A 311 10.30 18.84 -9.95
N VAL A 312 10.67 18.22 -11.08
CA VAL A 312 9.73 17.66 -12.04
C VAL A 312 9.97 16.16 -12.19
N ILE A 313 8.93 15.37 -11.94
CA ILE A 313 8.90 13.93 -12.17
C ILE A 313 8.03 13.69 -13.40
N GLY A 314 8.65 13.37 -14.53
CA GLY A 314 8.00 13.12 -15.81
C GLY A 314 7.20 11.83 -15.82
N PRO A 315 6.27 11.67 -16.79
CA PRO A 315 5.31 10.58 -16.83
C PRO A 315 5.95 9.18 -16.74
N HIS A 316 5.25 8.25 -16.10
CA HIS A 316 5.63 6.83 -16.02
C HIS A 316 7.04 6.57 -15.47
N SER A 317 7.54 7.46 -14.62
CA SER A 317 8.82 7.26 -13.91
C SER A 317 8.60 6.50 -12.60
N ILE A 318 9.54 5.61 -12.25
CA ILE A 318 9.48 4.79 -11.06
C ILE A 318 10.65 5.15 -10.15
N LEU A 319 10.35 5.66 -8.97
CA LEU A 319 11.30 6.13 -7.97
C LEU A 319 11.12 5.31 -6.68
N ASP A 320 12.20 4.71 -6.19
CA ASP A 320 12.18 3.88 -4.98
C ASP A 320 13.38 4.21 -4.10
N SER A 321 13.10 4.60 -2.84
CA SER A 321 14.11 4.84 -1.80
C SER A 321 15.26 5.72 -2.29
N CYS A 322 14.93 6.86 -2.90
CA CYS A 322 15.88 7.74 -3.56
C CYS A 322 15.62 9.22 -3.20
N HIS A 323 16.55 10.07 -3.60
CA HIS A 323 16.46 11.51 -3.41
C HIS A 323 16.53 12.26 -4.76
N VAL A 324 15.64 13.24 -4.93
CA VAL A 324 15.58 14.16 -6.06
C VAL A 324 15.71 15.58 -5.53
N GLY A 325 16.79 16.25 -5.85
CA GLY A 325 17.14 17.59 -5.38
C GLY A 325 16.36 18.70 -6.09
N ILE A 326 16.54 19.91 -5.59
CA ILE A 326 15.87 21.13 -6.04
C ILE A 326 16.02 21.31 -7.56
N LYS A 327 14.90 21.59 -8.25
CA LYS A 327 14.84 21.84 -9.70
C LYS A 327 15.41 20.72 -10.56
N ALA A 328 15.57 19.51 -10.02
CA ALA A 328 15.95 18.37 -10.82
C ALA A 328 14.77 17.89 -11.68
N GLU A 329 15.09 17.34 -12.86
CA GLU A 329 14.11 16.82 -13.80
C GLU A 329 14.34 15.33 -14.02
N ILE A 330 13.32 14.51 -13.76
CA ILE A 330 13.37 13.05 -13.91
C ILE A 330 12.33 12.61 -14.94
N GLY A 331 12.71 11.78 -15.87
CA GLY A 331 11.79 11.17 -16.82
C GLY A 331 11.66 11.88 -18.17
N PRO A 332 10.69 11.44 -18.98
CA PRO A 332 9.75 10.34 -18.71
C PRO A 332 10.39 8.95 -18.71
N PHE A 333 9.66 7.91 -18.21
CA PHE A 333 10.10 6.52 -18.24
C PHE A 333 11.49 6.26 -17.61
N SER A 334 11.83 7.00 -16.57
CA SER A 334 13.08 6.80 -15.80
C SER A 334 12.87 5.87 -14.62
N ARG A 335 13.92 5.16 -14.22
CA ARG A 335 13.91 4.33 -13.03
C ARG A 335 15.01 4.74 -12.06
N LEU A 336 14.63 5.31 -10.92
CA LEU A 336 15.53 5.56 -9.80
C LEU A 336 15.35 4.44 -8.76
N ARG A 337 16.44 3.77 -8.42
CA ARG A 337 16.48 2.66 -7.47
C ARG A 337 17.10 3.09 -6.15
N PRO A 338 17.00 2.25 -5.09
CA PRO A 338 17.58 2.58 -3.80
C PRO A 338 19.02 3.09 -3.87
N GLY A 339 19.26 4.20 -3.16
CA GLY A 339 20.55 4.88 -3.11
C GLY A 339 20.84 5.81 -4.31
N ALA A 340 19.89 6.02 -5.20
CA ALA A 340 20.03 7.08 -6.23
C ALA A 340 19.85 8.46 -5.57
N ASP A 341 20.79 9.37 -5.82
CA ASP A 341 20.81 10.72 -5.30
C ASP A 341 21.03 11.72 -6.45
N ILE A 342 19.97 12.37 -6.86
CA ILE A 342 19.97 13.32 -7.97
C ILE A 342 20.02 14.73 -7.40
N ARG A 343 21.14 15.42 -7.56
CA ARG A 343 21.37 16.75 -6.97
C ARG A 343 20.69 17.87 -7.78
N ALA A 344 20.78 19.09 -7.23
CA ALA A 344 20.09 20.26 -7.74
C ALA A 344 20.30 20.46 -9.26
N GLY A 345 19.21 20.68 -9.98
CA GLY A 345 19.22 20.95 -11.43
C GLY A 345 19.78 19.82 -12.30
N ALA A 346 20.08 18.65 -11.75
CA ALA A 346 20.51 17.51 -12.55
C ALA A 346 19.31 16.91 -13.32
N ARG A 347 19.57 16.29 -14.47
CA ARG A 347 18.53 15.81 -15.38
C ARG A 347 18.74 14.34 -15.72
N VAL A 348 17.72 13.55 -15.51
CA VAL A 348 17.67 12.11 -15.84
C VAL A 348 16.52 11.92 -16.82
N GLY A 349 16.81 11.52 -18.04
CA GLY A 349 15.82 11.41 -19.11
C GLY A 349 15.30 9.99 -19.35
N ASN A 350 14.65 9.79 -20.50
CA ASN A 350 13.89 8.58 -20.77
C ASN A 350 14.78 7.33 -20.91
N PHE A 351 14.25 6.24 -20.30
CA PHE A 351 14.88 4.92 -20.26
C PHE A 351 16.27 4.95 -19.59
N VAL A 352 16.44 5.86 -18.63
CA VAL A 352 17.65 5.90 -17.80
C VAL A 352 17.36 5.21 -16.47
N GLU A 353 18.22 4.26 -16.10
CA GLU A 353 18.20 3.62 -14.80
C GLU A 353 19.37 4.10 -13.94
N VAL A 354 19.08 4.54 -12.71
CA VAL A 354 20.09 4.97 -11.72
C VAL A 354 19.94 4.12 -10.47
N LYS A 355 21.05 3.54 -9.98
CA LYS A 355 21.09 2.70 -8.78
C LYS A 355 22.33 2.98 -7.95
N ASN A 356 22.15 3.28 -6.66
CA ASN A 356 23.28 3.53 -5.74
C ASN A 356 24.34 4.47 -6.40
N ALA A 357 23.87 5.58 -6.95
CA ALA A 357 24.71 6.53 -7.68
C ALA A 357 24.29 7.96 -7.41
N VAL A 358 25.27 8.86 -7.44
CA VAL A 358 25.08 10.29 -7.24
C VAL A 358 25.28 11.02 -8.57
N LEU A 359 24.27 11.78 -9.00
CA LEU A 359 24.38 12.77 -10.07
C LEU A 359 24.50 14.16 -9.44
N HIS A 360 25.67 14.75 -9.51
CA HIS A 360 25.93 16.07 -8.94
C HIS A 360 25.25 17.19 -9.73
N GLU A 361 25.29 18.39 -9.18
CA GLU A 361 24.58 19.57 -9.68
C GLU A 361 24.72 19.76 -11.20
N GLY A 362 23.58 19.88 -11.88
CA GLY A 362 23.51 20.12 -13.32
C GLY A 362 24.02 18.97 -14.21
N ALA A 363 24.35 17.81 -13.66
CA ALA A 363 24.72 16.62 -14.44
C ALA A 363 23.56 16.15 -15.31
N LYS A 364 23.84 15.58 -16.48
CA LYS A 364 22.83 15.17 -17.47
C LYS A 364 23.07 13.73 -17.93
N ALA A 365 22.02 12.90 -17.85
CA ALA A 365 21.92 11.57 -18.45
C ALA A 365 20.54 11.44 -19.07
N LEU A 366 20.38 11.73 -20.36
CA LEU A 366 19.07 12.01 -20.94
C LEU A 366 18.45 10.83 -21.69
N HIS A 367 19.21 9.80 -22.05
CA HIS A 367 18.72 8.74 -22.92
C HIS A 367 19.39 7.38 -22.63
N LEU A 368 18.58 6.30 -22.50
CA LEU A 368 18.99 4.89 -22.67
C LEU A 368 20.29 4.53 -21.91
N THR A 369 20.40 4.86 -20.64
CA THR A 369 21.67 4.78 -19.88
C THR A 369 21.48 3.99 -18.59
N TYR A 370 22.47 3.18 -18.19
CA TYR A 370 22.55 2.59 -16.86
C TYR A 370 23.71 3.19 -16.05
N LEU A 371 23.38 3.79 -14.92
CA LEU A 371 24.32 4.36 -13.96
C LEU A 371 24.18 3.63 -12.61
N GLY A 372 25.02 2.62 -12.41
CA GLY A 372 25.07 1.85 -11.15
C GLY A 372 26.40 2.04 -10.43
N ASP A 373 26.36 2.15 -9.10
CA ASP A 373 27.53 2.31 -8.23
C ASP A 373 28.51 3.38 -8.77
N ALA A 374 27.99 4.60 -8.99
CA ALA A 374 28.72 5.65 -9.69
C ALA A 374 28.59 7.02 -9.03
N SER A 375 29.58 7.88 -9.28
CA SER A 375 29.53 9.32 -8.96
C SER A 375 29.76 10.11 -10.25
N ILE A 376 28.76 10.89 -10.66
CA ILE A 376 28.75 11.68 -11.88
C ILE A 376 28.93 13.15 -11.48
N GLY A 377 30.06 13.74 -11.84
CA GLY A 377 30.44 15.09 -11.44
C GLY A 377 29.50 16.19 -11.96
N SER A 378 29.58 17.35 -11.34
CA SER A 378 28.74 18.51 -11.72
C SER A 378 28.89 18.87 -13.19
N LYS A 379 27.75 19.16 -13.85
CA LYS A 379 27.68 19.55 -15.26
C LYS A 379 28.26 18.51 -16.24
N ALA A 380 28.52 17.29 -15.78
CA ALA A 380 28.91 16.21 -16.69
C ALA A 380 27.74 15.82 -17.60
N ASN A 381 28.06 15.48 -18.86
CA ASN A 381 27.08 15.03 -19.83
C ASN A 381 27.33 13.56 -20.20
N ILE A 382 26.35 12.71 -19.90
CA ILE A 382 26.42 11.27 -20.20
C ILE A 382 25.66 10.99 -21.51
N GLY A 383 26.35 10.50 -22.50
CA GLY A 383 25.79 10.16 -23.81
C GLY A 383 24.86 8.96 -23.75
N ALA A 384 23.92 8.89 -24.71
CA ALA A 384 22.97 7.78 -24.83
C ALA A 384 23.69 6.43 -24.96
N GLY A 385 23.15 5.36 -24.37
CA GLY A 385 23.74 4.03 -24.40
C GLY A 385 24.97 3.84 -23.50
N THR A 386 25.28 4.82 -22.63
CA THR A 386 26.39 4.68 -21.68
C THR A 386 26.00 3.69 -20.57
N ILE A 387 26.94 2.78 -20.25
CA ILE A 387 26.77 1.78 -19.19
C ILE A 387 27.98 1.83 -18.25
N THR A 388 27.73 1.98 -16.93
CA THR A 388 28.73 1.67 -15.92
C THR A 388 28.71 0.15 -15.69
N CYS A 389 29.75 -0.54 -16.16
CA CYS A 389 29.91 -1.98 -15.98
C CYS A 389 30.43 -2.24 -14.55
N ASN A 390 29.54 -2.15 -13.58
CA ASN A 390 29.85 -2.12 -12.14
C ASN A 390 30.00 -3.50 -11.50
N TYR A 391 29.75 -4.61 -12.20
CA TYR A 391 29.79 -5.96 -11.65
C TYR A 391 30.71 -6.86 -12.48
N ASP A 392 31.68 -7.50 -11.83
CA ASP A 392 32.70 -8.37 -12.45
C ASP A 392 32.34 -9.87 -12.40
N GLY A 393 31.16 -10.21 -11.91
CA GLY A 393 30.71 -11.59 -11.69
C GLY A 393 30.81 -12.03 -10.23
N VAL A 394 31.56 -11.31 -9.37
CA VAL A 394 31.75 -11.59 -7.94
C VAL A 394 31.43 -10.37 -7.09
N ALA A 395 32.02 -9.21 -7.42
CA ALA A 395 31.94 -7.99 -6.64
C ALA A 395 31.47 -6.80 -7.48
N LYS A 396 31.02 -5.75 -6.79
CA LYS A 396 30.65 -4.47 -7.41
C LYS A 396 31.76 -3.46 -7.24
N HIS A 397 32.01 -2.69 -8.28
CA HIS A 397 33.06 -1.69 -8.34
C HIS A 397 32.49 -0.34 -8.70
N HIS A 398 33.18 0.72 -8.31
CA HIS A 398 32.69 2.10 -8.44
C HIS A 398 33.30 2.83 -9.63
N THR A 399 32.45 3.56 -10.37
CA THR A 399 32.85 4.48 -11.45
C THR A 399 32.83 5.91 -10.93
N LYS A 400 33.92 6.66 -11.13
CA LYS A 400 33.99 8.13 -10.84
C LYS A 400 34.14 8.93 -12.10
N ILE A 401 33.19 9.82 -12.39
CA ILE A 401 33.23 10.78 -13.49
C ILE A 401 33.39 12.17 -12.91
N GLY A 402 34.38 12.91 -13.35
CA GLY A 402 34.70 14.26 -12.90
C GLY A 402 33.69 15.32 -13.37
N ASN A 403 33.90 16.56 -12.94
CA ASN A 403 33.07 17.70 -13.35
C ASN A 403 33.32 18.06 -14.82
N ASN A 404 32.28 18.58 -15.51
CA ASN A 404 32.34 19.02 -16.92
C ASN A 404 32.83 17.96 -17.90
N VAL A 405 32.72 16.69 -17.56
CA VAL A 405 33.11 15.58 -18.44
C VAL A 405 32.06 15.38 -19.53
N PHE A 406 32.49 15.04 -20.71
CA PHE A 406 31.63 14.59 -21.80
C PHE A 406 31.87 13.11 -22.10
N ILE A 407 30.87 12.28 -21.89
CA ILE A 407 30.89 10.87 -22.30
C ILE A 407 30.10 10.74 -23.61
N GLY A 408 30.74 10.26 -24.64
CA GLY A 408 30.12 9.98 -25.93
C GLY A 408 29.14 8.81 -25.88
N SER A 409 28.19 8.78 -26.81
CA SER A 409 27.16 7.71 -26.84
C SER A 409 27.79 6.31 -27.01
N ASP A 410 27.08 5.27 -26.57
CA ASP A 410 27.48 3.85 -26.62
C ASP A 410 28.85 3.59 -25.95
N THR A 411 29.08 4.24 -24.81
CA THR A 411 30.31 4.06 -24.01
C THR A 411 30.09 3.04 -22.91
N ALA A 412 30.95 2.03 -22.80
CA ALA A 412 31.06 1.12 -21.67
C ALA A 412 32.20 1.58 -20.74
N LEU A 413 31.88 1.87 -19.48
CA LEU A 413 32.84 2.23 -18.42
C LEU A 413 33.04 1.00 -17.51
N VAL A 414 34.16 0.29 -17.70
CA VAL A 414 34.45 -0.93 -16.93
C VAL A 414 35.04 -0.56 -15.57
N ALA A 415 34.24 -0.68 -14.53
CA ALA A 415 34.64 -0.33 -13.18
C ALA A 415 35.62 -1.37 -12.58
N PRO A 416 36.57 -0.95 -11.70
CA PRO A 416 36.73 0.42 -11.20
C PRO A 416 37.45 1.34 -12.20
N VAL A 417 36.86 2.48 -12.52
CA VAL A 417 37.45 3.45 -13.46
C VAL A 417 37.17 4.90 -13.03
N ARG A 418 38.11 5.79 -13.32
CA ARG A 418 37.97 7.23 -13.07
C ARG A 418 38.15 8.01 -14.35
N VAL A 419 37.27 8.94 -14.63
CA VAL A 419 37.37 9.90 -15.73
C VAL A 419 37.61 11.28 -15.09
N GLY A 420 38.76 11.90 -15.40
CA GLY A 420 39.19 13.17 -14.84
C GLY A 420 38.30 14.33 -15.26
N HIS A 421 38.39 15.45 -14.54
CA HIS A 421 37.62 16.67 -14.85
C HIS A 421 37.86 17.15 -16.26
N GLY A 422 36.83 17.66 -16.95
CA GLY A 422 36.94 18.22 -18.29
C GLY A 422 37.26 17.20 -19.40
N ALA A 423 37.45 15.95 -19.07
CA ALA A 423 37.83 14.92 -20.07
C ALA A 423 36.66 14.61 -21.00
N TYR A 424 37.02 14.15 -22.21
CA TYR A 424 36.12 13.66 -23.24
C TYR A 424 36.33 12.15 -23.46
N VAL A 425 35.26 11.40 -23.58
CA VAL A 425 35.28 10.00 -24.06
C VAL A 425 34.57 9.93 -25.39
N ALA A 426 35.24 9.43 -26.40
CA ALA A 426 34.67 9.30 -27.73
C ALA A 426 33.56 8.24 -27.78
N ALA A 427 32.53 8.50 -28.57
CA ALA A 427 31.40 7.58 -28.74
C ALA A 427 31.86 6.17 -29.20
N GLY A 428 31.16 5.12 -28.70
CA GLY A 428 31.48 3.72 -29.02
C GLY A 428 32.75 3.20 -28.36
N SER A 429 33.22 3.81 -27.26
CA SER A 429 34.44 3.42 -26.55
C SER A 429 34.15 2.47 -25.38
N THR A 430 35.04 1.49 -25.17
CA THR A 430 35.08 0.66 -23.94
C THR A 430 36.28 1.09 -23.09
N ILE A 431 36.01 1.80 -22.00
CA ILE A 431 37.04 2.40 -21.13
C ILE A 431 37.35 1.45 -20.00
N THR A 432 38.57 0.94 -19.92
CA THR A 432 39.07 -0.01 -18.92
C THR A 432 40.15 0.58 -18.02
N GLU A 433 40.70 1.75 -18.38
CA GLU A 433 41.74 2.47 -17.65
C GLU A 433 41.30 3.87 -17.29
N ASN A 434 41.93 4.45 -16.27
CA ASN A 434 41.62 5.81 -15.84
C ASN A 434 41.94 6.82 -16.95
N VAL A 435 41.06 7.79 -17.15
CA VAL A 435 41.21 8.89 -18.10
C VAL A 435 41.72 10.14 -17.34
N PRO A 436 42.89 10.72 -17.72
CA PRO A 436 43.37 11.96 -17.12
C PRO A 436 42.41 13.15 -17.33
N ALA A 437 42.54 14.18 -16.48
CA ALA A 437 41.78 15.42 -16.71
C ALA A 437 42.11 16.03 -18.05
N ASP A 438 41.10 16.66 -18.68
CA ASP A 438 41.18 17.35 -19.97
C ASP A 438 41.68 16.49 -21.14
N ALA A 439 41.71 15.17 -20.98
CA ALA A 439 42.15 14.23 -22.01
C ALA A 439 40.96 13.79 -22.90
N LEU A 440 41.28 13.36 -24.12
CA LEU A 440 40.38 12.61 -24.98
C LEU A 440 40.71 11.13 -24.93
N ALA A 441 39.78 10.30 -24.47
CA ALA A 441 39.90 8.85 -24.47
C ALA A 441 39.21 8.25 -25.71
N LEU A 442 39.93 7.39 -26.42
CA LEU A 442 39.49 6.68 -27.63
C LEU A 442 39.76 5.19 -27.43
N ALA A 443 38.72 4.36 -27.28
CA ALA A 443 38.85 2.91 -27.09
C ALA A 443 37.85 2.16 -27.99
N ARG A 444 38.01 2.34 -29.32
CA ARG A 444 37.17 1.72 -30.36
C ARG A 444 38.00 1.36 -31.60
N GLY A 445 37.52 0.41 -32.40
CA GLY A 445 38.16 0.02 -33.64
C GLY A 445 38.21 1.16 -34.65
N ARG A 446 39.27 1.17 -35.50
CA ARG A 446 39.37 2.12 -36.60
C ARG A 446 38.36 1.79 -37.70
N GLN A 447 37.63 2.79 -38.18
CA GLN A 447 36.66 2.60 -39.25
C GLN A 447 37.30 2.14 -40.53
N VAL A 448 36.75 1.11 -41.16
CA VAL A 448 37.13 0.63 -42.49
C VAL A 448 35.91 0.66 -43.41
N ASN A 449 36.01 1.38 -44.49
CA ASN A 449 34.97 1.41 -45.51
C ASN A 449 35.30 0.40 -46.61
N LYS A 450 34.34 -0.46 -46.97
CA LYS A 450 34.46 -1.40 -48.10
C LYS A 450 33.55 -0.91 -49.23
N PRO A 451 34.11 -0.21 -50.25
CA PRO A 451 33.30 0.31 -51.35
C PRO A 451 32.54 -0.79 -52.08
N ALA A 452 31.32 -0.46 -52.52
CA ALA A 452 30.44 -1.36 -53.28
C ALA A 452 30.06 -2.69 -52.61
N TRP A 453 30.44 -2.95 -51.34
CA TRP A 453 30.15 -4.20 -50.64
C TRP A 453 28.64 -4.52 -50.61
N ALA A 454 27.78 -3.54 -50.27
CA ALA A 454 26.34 -3.74 -50.15
C ALA A 454 25.67 -4.10 -51.48
N SER A 455 26.16 -3.52 -52.62
CA SER A 455 25.64 -3.85 -53.97
C SER A 455 26.10 -5.24 -54.42
N ALA A 456 27.34 -5.61 -54.14
CA ALA A 456 27.85 -6.95 -54.38
C ALA A 456 27.08 -8.02 -53.56
N ARG A 457 26.85 -7.75 -52.29
CA ARG A 457 26.10 -8.65 -51.40
C ARG A 457 24.65 -8.86 -51.84
N ARG A 458 23.96 -7.78 -52.25
CA ARG A 458 22.59 -7.90 -52.79
C ARG A 458 22.54 -8.76 -54.05
N LYS A 459 23.53 -8.61 -54.98
CA LYS A 459 23.61 -9.44 -56.19
C LYS A 459 23.84 -10.92 -55.84
N GLU A 460 24.71 -11.20 -54.89
CA GLU A 460 24.98 -12.56 -54.40
C GLU A 460 23.72 -13.22 -53.82
N LEU A 461 23.03 -12.52 -52.93
CA LEU A 461 21.79 -13.00 -52.33
C LEU A 461 20.68 -13.25 -53.37
N ALA A 462 20.53 -12.36 -54.33
CA ALA A 462 19.58 -12.51 -55.42
C ALA A 462 19.89 -13.75 -56.30
N ARG A 463 21.18 -14.07 -56.54
CA ARG A 463 21.61 -15.29 -57.23
C ARG A 463 21.29 -16.54 -56.39
N ALA A 464 21.59 -16.54 -55.09
CA ALA A 464 21.32 -17.64 -54.19
C ALA A 464 19.81 -17.92 -54.04
N THR A 465 18.95 -16.92 -54.11
CA THR A 465 17.51 -17.06 -54.10
C THR A 465 16.95 -17.65 -55.37
N LYS A 466 17.56 -17.30 -56.53
CA LYS A 466 17.20 -17.87 -57.85
C LYS A 466 17.67 -19.32 -58.04
N SER A 467 18.72 -19.75 -57.33
CA SER A 467 19.29 -21.11 -57.44
C SER A 467 18.57 -22.13 -56.50
N LYS A 468 17.65 -21.71 -55.61
CA LYS A 468 16.84 -22.64 -54.84
C LYS A 468 15.70 -23.19 -55.71
N PRO A 469 15.65 -24.50 -56.03
CA PRO A 469 14.57 -25.09 -56.82
C PRO A 469 13.24 -24.88 -56.09
N SER A 470 12.27 -24.37 -56.86
CA SER A 470 10.90 -24.14 -56.38
C SER A 470 10.32 -25.43 -55.77
N LYS A 471 9.98 -25.39 -54.51
CA LYS A 471 9.26 -26.49 -53.81
C LYS A 471 7.88 -26.83 -54.43
N ARG A 472 7.48 -26.14 -55.49
CA ARG A 472 6.20 -26.38 -56.20
C ARG A 472 6.23 -27.59 -57.18
N ALA A 473 7.40 -28.09 -57.62
CA ALA A 473 7.48 -29.18 -58.59
C ALA A 473 7.41 -30.61 -57.97
N ARG A 474 7.33 -30.77 -56.67
CA ARG A 474 7.29 -32.10 -56.00
C ARG A 474 5.92 -32.59 -55.59
N LYS A 475 4.80 -31.99 -55.97
CA LYS A 475 3.45 -32.38 -55.57
C LYS A 475 2.60 -33.02 -56.70
N SER A 476 3.15 -33.33 -57.88
CA SER A 476 2.34 -33.89 -59.01
C SER A 476 2.66 -35.34 -59.42
N SER A 477 3.36 -36.15 -58.62
CA SER A 477 3.60 -37.58 -58.96
C SER A 477 3.35 -38.54 -57.81
N ARG A 478 2.19 -38.42 -57.12
CA ARG A 478 1.65 -39.54 -56.34
C ARG A 478 0.30 -39.90 -56.92
N ARG A 479 0.32 -40.71 -57.98
CA ARG A 479 -0.81 -41.44 -58.55
C ARG A 479 -1.38 -42.43 -57.49
N SER A 480 -2.67 -42.43 -57.45
CA SER A 480 -3.64 -43.32 -56.85
C SER A 480 -3.23 -44.79 -56.79
N LYS A 481 -3.42 -45.42 -55.61
CA LYS A 481 -3.71 -46.85 -55.44
C LYS A 481 -5.06 -47.03 -54.78
N PRO A 482 -5.86 -48.08 -55.19
CA PRO A 482 -7.27 -48.14 -54.86
C PRO A 482 -7.53 -48.66 -53.44
N ARG A 483 -8.60 -48.17 -52.82
CA ARG A 483 -9.16 -48.63 -51.58
C ARG A 483 -9.67 -50.06 -51.68
N ARG A 484 -9.14 -50.99 -50.88
CA ARG A 484 -9.82 -52.26 -50.53
C ARG A 484 -10.75 -51.99 -49.32
N ARG A 485 -12.03 -52.34 -49.52
CA ARG A 485 -13.06 -52.46 -48.51
C ARG A 485 -12.65 -53.58 -47.51
N ALA A 486 -12.76 -53.34 -46.27
CA ALA A 486 -12.86 -54.37 -45.25
C ALA A 486 -14.07 -54.07 -44.34
N LYS A 487 -14.82 -55.08 -44.16
CA LYS A 487 -16.15 -55.19 -43.56
C LYS A 487 -16.14 -54.94 -42.04
N SER A 488 -17.28 -54.45 -41.61
CA SER A 488 -17.75 -54.39 -40.25
C SER A 488 -17.64 -55.67 -39.48
N LYS A 489 -17.29 -55.61 -38.20
CA LYS A 489 -17.91 -56.49 -37.18
C LYS A 489 -18.11 -55.69 -35.87
N SER A 490 -19.34 -55.64 -35.48
CA SER A 490 -19.90 -55.32 -34.20
C SER A 490 -19.46 -56.27 -33.09
N HIS A 491 -19.34 -55.76 -31.86
CA HIS A 491 -19.83 -56.36 -30.59
C HIS A 491 -18.99 -55.76 -29.46
N ARG A 492 -19.46 -55.22 -28.50
CA ARG A 492 -20.49 -55.18 -27.45
C ARG A 492 -20.16 -53.96 -26.58
#